data_a66c0796265796b95f5f2c6ae7082481
#
_entry.id   a66c0796265796b95f5f2c6ae7082481
#
_cell.length_a   1.000
_cell.length_b   1.000
_cell.length_c   1.000
_cell.angle_alpha   90.00
_cell.angle_beta   90.00
_cell.angle_gamma   90.00
#
_symmetry.space_group_name_H-M   'P 1'
#
loop_
_entity.id
_entity.type
_entity.pdbx_description
1 polymer ?
#
loop_
_entity_poly.entity_id
_entity_poly.type
_entity_poly.pdbx_seq_one_letter_code
_entity_poly.pdbx_strand_id
1 'polypeptide(L)'
;NWVESGKAEGLVVRDAVGNIAKMKPNFSFDVAVVAFTDRSEFPDQVGSVLMGLRREDGSYQLVGGSGNLGNPAQRKALRKTLIDTVTEADMRHASGSGALYRFVEPQVVLEVVVTDVQAETADGGPVQNRVLGHGKDGWETLQYLPGASLLHASVVRVRDDKSTEITDVRLSQLTERCYVESLDAEAEKVELPASEVIRREVYTKKAKDKVAVRKLVAWKTNKEETSADHPAYVVHFTDYSPARKDPIKHEVRIAPDRESAEKIAEAMLEANVKKGWENAG
;
A
#
# COMPACT_ATOMS: atom_id res chain seq x y z
N ASN A 1 14.16 -29.99 14.80
CA ASN A 1 12.91 -29.41 14.35
C ASN A 1 12.98 -29.10 12.84
N TRP A 2 12.10 -29.75 12.03
CA TRP A 2 12.18 -29.68 10.56
C TRP A 2 11.78 -28.32 10.01
N VAL A 3 10.84 -27.65 10.66
CA VAL A 3 10.34 -26.33 10.25
C VAL A 3 11.34 -25.24 10.65
N GLU A 4 11.85 -25.24 11.87
CA GLU A 4 12.86 -24.27 12.33
C GLU A 4 14.20 -24.41 11.57
N SER A 5 14.51 -25.60 11.08
CA SER A 5 15.72 -25.83 10.29
C SER A 5 15.57 -25.46 8.80
N GLY A 6 14.43 -24.90 8.38
CA GLY A 6 14.15 -24.56 7.00
C GLY A 6 13.94 -25.73 6.03
N LYS A 7 13.91 -26.96 6.54
CA LYS A 7 13.73 -28.19 5.72
C LYS A 7 12.29 -28.41 5.28
N ALA A 8 11.33 -27.73 5.91
CA ALA A 8 9.92 -27.77 5.54
C ALA A 8 9.29 -26.39 5.78
N GLU A 9 8.45 -25.95 4.88
CA GLU A 9 7.67 -24.69 4.99
C GLU A 9 6.66 -24.72 6.16
N GLY A 10 6.21 -25.89 6.53
CA GLY A 10 5.24 -26.10 7.60
C GLY A 10 4.84 -27.56 7.71
N LEU A 11 3.89 -27.84 8.59
CA LEU A 11 3.32 -29.17 8.82
C LEU A 11 1.84 -29.16 8.53
N VAL A 12 1.36 -30.24 7.96
CA VAL A 12 -0.08 -30.53 7.86
C VAL A 12 -0.38 -31.71 8.77
N VAL A 13 -1.12 -31.43 9.82
CA VAL A 13 -1.55 -32.45 10.79
C VAL A 13 -2.98 -32.84 10.47
N ARG A 14 -3.23 -34.13 10.41
CA ARG A 14 -4.58 -34.70 10.23
C ARG A 14 -4.89 -35.55 11.45
N ASP A 15 -6.02 -35.26 12.10
CA ASP A 15 -6.50 -36.09 13.21
C ASP A 15 -7.20 -37.37 12.72
N ALA A 16 -7.53 -38.26 13.67
CA ALA A 16 -8.17 -39.53 13.39
C ALA A 16 -9.61 -39.41 12.86
N VAL A 17 -10.25 -38.24 13.03
CA VAL A 17 -11.61 -37.94 12.55
C VAL A 17 -11.61 -37.11 11.26
N GLY A 18 -10.42 -36.84 10.70
CA GLY A 18 -10.27 -36.21 9.39
C GLY A 18 -10.14 -34.70 9.41
N ASN A 19 -10.06 -34.05 10.56
CA ASN A 19 -9.76 -32.61 10.62
C ASN A 19 -8.30 -32.35 10.18
N ILE A 20 -8.10 -31.26 9.47
CA ILE A 20 -6.79 -30.87 8.96
C ILE A 20 -6.36 -29.55 9.62
N ALA A 21 -5.22 -29.56 10.27
CA ALA A 21 -4.55 -28.35 10.76
C ALA A 21 -3.27 -28.10 9.98
N LYS A 22 -3.09 -26.86 9.49
CA LYS A 22 -1.84 -26.38 8.89
C LYS A 22 -1.08 -25.59 9.93
N MET A 23 0.16 -25.99 10.17
CA MET A 23 1.07 -25.31 11.09
C MET A 23 2.23 -24.74 10.28
N LYS A 24 2.31 -23.41 10.23
CA LYS A 24 3.45 -22.68 9.65
C LYS A 24 4.11 -21.84 10.74
N PRO A 25 5.42 -21.60 10.66
CA PRO A 25 6.05 -20.61 11.54
C PRO A 25 5.44 -19.23 11.24
N ASN A 26 5.22 -18.48 12.29
CA ASN A 26 4.82 -17.09 12.20
C ASN A 26 5.98 -16.23 12.67
N PHE A 27 6.13 -15.07 12.04
CA PHE A 27 7.14 -14.08 12.43
C PHE A 27 6.44 -12.88 13.06
N SER A 28 6.99 -12.40 14.17
CA SER A 28 6.49 -11.19 14.84
C SER A 28 7.38 -10.01 14.52
N PHE A 29 6.75 -8.85 14.26
CA PHE A 29 7.40 -7.56 14.04
C PHE A 29 6.73 -6.49 14.88
N ASP A 30 7.53 -5.57 15.38
CA ASP A 30 7.04 -4.32 15.94
C ASP A 30 7.14 -3.25 14.86
N VAL A 31 6.01 -2.66 14.49
CA VAL A 31 5.91 -1.72 13.36
C VAL A 31 5.27 -0.40 13.80
N ALA A 32 5.72 0.70 13.25
CA ALA A 32 5.07 2.00 13.41
C ALA A 32 3.82 2.08 12.51
N VAL A 33 2.74 2.65 13.04
CA VAL A 33 1.58 3.05 12.23
C VAL A 33 1.92 4.37 11.54
N VAL A 34 1.93 4.37 10.21
CA VAL A 34 2.20 5.54 9.38
C VAL A 34 0.91 6.19 8.90
N ALA A 35 -0.10 5.39 8.61
CA ALA A 35 -1.39 5.87 8.14
C ALA A 35 -2.50 4.83 8.40
N PHE A 36 -3.77 5.27 8.31
CA PHE A 36 -4.91 4.37 8.43
C PHE A 36 -6.04 4.75 7.47
N THR A 37 -6.96 3.80 7.23
CA THR A 37 -8.25 4.04 6.56
C THR A 37 -9.40 3.80 7.52
N ASP A 38 -10.54 4.44 7.30
CA ASP A 38 -11.79 4.05 7.95
C ASP A 38 -12.43 2.86 7.21
N ARG A 39 -13.28 2.11 7.90
CA ARG A 39 -14.16 1.13 7.25
C ARG A 39 -15.33 1.84 6.57
N SER A 40 -15.63 1.45 5.33
CA SER A 40 -16.72 2.07 4.56
C SER A 40 -18.08 1.94 5.25
N GLU A 41 -18.38 0.77 5.84
CA GLU A 41 -19.66 0.50 6.52
C GLU A 41 -19.69 0.95 7.98
N PHE A 42 -18.53 1.13 8.60
CA PHE A 42 -18.37 1.51 10.01
C PHE A 42 -17.28 2.57 10.14
N PRO A 43 -17.59 3.86 9.84
CA PRO A 43 -16.59 4.94 9.83
C PRO A 43 -15.94 5.23 11.18
N ASP A 44 -16.49 4.69 12.27
CA ASP A 44 -15.92 4.75 13.61
C ASP A 44 -14.87 3.66 13.90
N GLN A 45 -14.53 2.85 12.90
CA GLN A 45 -13.56 1.75 13.00
C GLN A 45 -12.44 1.92 11.96
N VAL A 46 -11.21 1.55 12.34
CA VAL A 46 -10.10 1.44 11.39
C VAL A 46 -10.39 0.32 10.39
N GLY A 47 -10.26 0.61 9.10
CA GLY A 47 -10.36 -0.35 8.02
C GLY A 47 -9.06 -1.11 7.82
N SER A 48 -7.97 -0.37 7.63
CA SER A 48 -6.60 -0.89 7.51
C SER A 48 -5.59 0.11 8.05
N VAL A 49 -4.42 -0.38 8.43
CA VAL A 49 -3.25 0.44 8.77
C VAL A 49 -2.16 0.26 7.73
N LEU A 50 -1.38 1.31 7.49
CA LEU A 50 -0.15 1.30 6.73
C LEU A 50 1.01 1.27 7.71
N MET A 51 1.96 0.36 7.51
CA MET A 51 3.01 0.05 8.46
C MET A 51 4.38 0.46 7.91
N GLY A 52 5.22 0.99 8.79
CA GLY A 52 6.59 1.34 8.48
C GLY A 52 7.57 0.82 9.52
N LEU A 53 8.79 0.57 9.06
CA LEU A 53 9.96 0.30 9.90
C LEU A 53 10.94 1.45 9.77
N ARG A 54 11.56 1.83 10.89
CA ARG A 54 12.48 2.96 10.97
C ARG A 54 13.88 2.54 10.52
N ARG A 55 14.48 3.37 9.69
CA ARG A 55 15.83 3.25 9.16
C ARG A 55 16.82 3.99 10.07
N GLU A 56 18.11 3.70 9.90
CA GLU A 56 19.19 4.35 10.67
C GLU A 56 19.27 5.86 10.43
N ASP A 57 18.89 6.32 9.23
CA ASP A 57 18.80 7.75 8.87
C ASP A 57 17.58 8.47 9.47
N GLY A 58 16.74 7.77 10.22
CA GLY A 58 15.52 8.29 10.84
C GLY A 58 14.28 8.28 9.94
N SER A 59 14.43 7.93 8.66
CA SER A 59 13.30 7.76 7.73
C SER A 59 12.53 6.47 8.01
N TYR A 60 11.36 6.29 7.38
CA TYR A 60 10.51 5.12 7.51
C TYR A 60 10.34 4.41 6.17
N GLN A 61 10.65 3.13 6.12
CA GLN A 61 10.40 2.29 4.96
C GLN A 61 9.07 1.56 5.13
N LEU A 62 8.16 1.75 4.19
CA LEU A 62 6.85 1.07 4.22
C LEU A 62 7.04 -0.43 3.99
N VAL A 63 6.40 -1.24 4.80
CA VAL A 63 6.49 -2.71 4.75
C VAL A 63 5.16 -3.40 4.45
N GLY A 64 4.16 -2.61 4.08
CA GLY A 64 2.83 -3.09 3.71
C GLY A 64 1.73 -2.57 4.61
N GLY A 65 0.53 -3.06 4.39
CA GLY A 65 -0.65 -2.71 5.16
C GLY A 65 -1.36 -3.94 5.73
N SER A 66 -2.12 -3.74 6.80
CA SER A 66 -2.96 -4.78 7.38
C SER A 66 -4.40 -4.31 7.57
N GLY A 67 -5.35 -5.12 7.10
CA GLY A 67 -6.77 -5.00 7.42
C GLY A 67 -7.23 -5.95 8.53
N ASN A 68 -6.35 -6.82 9.01
CA ASN A 68 -6.66 -7.75 10.10
C ASN A 68 -6.26 -7.13 11.45
N LEU A 69 -7.19 -6.36 12.02
CA LEU A 69 -6.98 -5.51 13.20
C LEU A 69 -7.81 -5.98 14.41
N GLY A 70 -8.16 -7.25 14.45
CA GLY A 70 -8.97 -7.81 15.53
C GLY A 70 -10.46 -7.48 15.43
N ASN A 71 -11.12 -7.45 16.58
CA ASN A 71 -12.57 -7.27 16.70
C ASN A 71 -13.01 -5.78 16.59
N PRO A 72 -14.31 -5.49 16.47
CA PRO A 72 -14.81 -4.13 16.33
C PRO A 72 -14.41 -3.18 17.46
N ALA A 73 -14.31 -3.66 18.70
CA ALA A 73 -13.92 -2.83 19.84
C ALA A 73 -12.45 -2.40 19.74
N GLN A 74 -11.56 -3.31 19.35
CA GLN A 74 -10.14 -3.02 19.10
C GLN A 74 -9.97 -2.01 17.97
N ARG A 75 -10.73 -2.15 16.87
CA ARG A 75 -10.71 -1.22 15.73
C ARG A 75 -11.18 0.19 16.12
N LYS A 76 -12.20 0.30 16.98
CA LYS A 76 -12.68 1.60 17.51
C LYS A 76 -11.64 2.23 18.43
N ALA A 77 -11.06 1.45 19.34
CA ALA A 77 -10.03 1.92 20.23
C ALA A 77 -8.82 2.45 19.45
N LEU A 78 -8.31 1.67 18.50
CA LEU A 78 -7.21 2.10 17.63
C LEU A 78 -7.54 3.38 16.84
N ARG A 79 -8.77 3.48 16.30
CA ARG A 79 -9.18 4.70 15.60
C ARG A 79 -9.17 5.93 16.51
N LYS A 80 -9.67 5.78 17.74
CA LYS A 80 -9.65 6.87 18.72
C LYS A 80 -8.24 7.38 19.00
N THR A 81 -7.27 6.49 19.07
CA THR A 81 -5.86 6.87 19.24
C THR A 81 -5.30 7.58 18.00
N LEU A 82 -5.62 7.07 16.79
CA LEU A 82 -5.02 7.57 15.56
C LEU A 82 -5.64 8.87 15.03
N ILE A 83 -6.93 9.11 15.28
CA ILE A 83 -7.64 10.22 14.64
C ILE A 83 -7.11 11.59 15.09
N ASP A 84 -6.66 11.69 16.34
CA ASP A 84 -6.15 12.94 16.91
C ASP A 84 -4.68 13.20 16.50
N THR A 85 -4.02 12.24 15.83
CA THR A 85 -2.65 12.34 15.35
C THR A 85 -2.56 12.47 13.82
N VAL A 86 -3.69 12.74 13.14
CA VAL A 86 -3.70 12.94 11.69
C VAL A 86 -2.84 14.15 11.32
N THR A 87 -1.96 13.97 10.35
CA THR A 87 -1.01 14.97 9.88
C THR A 87 -1.00 15.04 8.35
N GLU A 88 -0.36 16.07 7.80
CA GLU A 88 -0.26 16.28 6.37
C GLU A 88 0.72 15.29 5.71
N ALA A 89 0.58 15.12 4.39
CA ALA A 89 1.50 14.36 3.57
C ALA A 89 1.53 14.92 2.14
N ASP A 90 2.71 14.96 1.54
CA ASP A 90 2.90 15.43 0.15
C ASP A 90 2.39 14.42 -0.89
N MET A 91 2.01 13.23 -0.44
CA MET A 91 1.55 12.15 -1.31
C MET A 91 0.17 11.61 -0.90
N ARG A 92 -0.41 10.84 -1.79
CA ARG A 92 -1.58 10.01 -1.52
C ARG A 92 -1.22 8.54 -1.66
N HIS A 93 -1.76 7.72 -0.77
CA HIS A 93 -1.62 6.28 -0.80
C HIS A 93 -2.99 5.64 -0.65
N ALA A 94 -3.28 4.61 -1.45
CA ALA A 94 -4.55 3.89 -1.41
C ALA A 94 -4.32 2.45 -0.94
N SER A 95 -5.25 1.92 -0.17
CA SER A 95 -5.29 0.50 0.18
C SER A 95 -5.62 -0.35 -1.05
N GLY A 96 -5.48 -1.66 -0.96
CA GLY A 96 -5.87 -2.59 -2.03
C GLY A 96 -7.34 -2.50 -2.44
N SER A 97 -8.23 -2.03 -1.55
CA SER A 97 -9.64 -1.76 -1.87
C SER A 97 -9.88 -0.37 -2.49
N GLY A 98 -8.85 0.47 -2.60
CA GLY A 98 -8.92 1.83 -3.13
C GLY A 98 -9.30 2.89 -2.11
N ALA A 99 -9.44 2.55 -0.82
CA ALA A 99 -9.63 3.54 0.23
C ALA A 99 -8.34 4.33 0.46
N LEU A 100 -8.44 5.66 0.51
CA LEU A 100 -7.29 6.52 0.75
C LEU A 100 -6.87 6.46 2.23
N TYR A 101 -5.57 6.32 2.45
CA TYR A 101 -4.97 6.42 3.76
C TYR A 101 -4.92 7.87 4.24
N ARG A 102 -5.19 8.05 5.52
CA ARG A 102 -4.90 9.27 6.27
C ARG A 102 -3.61 9.05 7.05
N PHE A 103 -2.64 9.89 6.80
CA PHE A 103 -1.34 9.83 7.47
C PHE A 103 -1.45 10.36 8.89
N VAL A 104 -0.66 9.80 9.78
CA VAL A 104 -0.64 10.12 11.21
C VAL A 104 0.78 10.37 11.69
N GLU A 105 0.93 11.12 12.78
CA GLU A 105 2.19 11.19 13.51
C GLU A 105 2.63 9.79 13.90
N PRO A 106 3.90 9.41 13.75
CA PRO A 106 4.40 8.08 14.06
C PRO A 106 4.54 7.88 15.59
N GLN A 107 3.43 7.70 16.27
CA GLN A 107 3.37 7.57 17.73
C GLN A 107 2.89 6.19 18.20
N VAL A 108 2.28 5.41 17.33
CA VAL A 108 1.69 4.12 17.68
C VAL A 108 2.53 2.99 17.14
N VAL A 109 2.91 2.06 18.00
CA VAL A 109 3.58 0.81 17.65
C VAL A 109 2.58 -0.34 17.75
N LEU A 110 2.58 -1.20 16.74
CA LEU A 110 1.79 -2.42 16.70
C LEU A 110 2.71 -3.63 16.67
N GLU A 111 2.39 -4.64 17.48
CA GLU A 111 2.89 -5.99 17.28
C GLU A 111 2.05 -6.66 16.21
N VAL A 112 2.71 -7.10 15.14
CA VAL A 112 2.06 -7.83 14.04
C VAL A 112 2.70 -9.20 13.88
N VAL A 113 1.86 -10.18 13.57
CA VAL A 113 2.31 -11.52 13.19
C VAL A 113 2.06 -11.68 11.70
N VAL A 114 3.06 -12.19 10.99
CA VAL A 114 3.02 -12.39 9.54
C VAL A 114 3.27 -13.86 9.20
N THR A 115 2.71 -14.30 8.09
CA THR A 115 2.92 -15.68 7.61
C THR A 115 4.21 -15.82 6.81
N ASP A 116 4.68 -14.71 6.22
CA ASP A 116 5.89 -14.69 5.42
C ASP A 116 6.41 -13.27 5.22
N VAL A 117 7.65 -13.16 4.75
CA VAL A 117 8.32 -11.91 4.36
C VAL A 117 8.79 -12.05 2.92
N GLN A 118 8.29 -11.20 2.04
CA GLN A 118 8.61 -11.24 0.61
C GLN A 118 9.59 -10.13 0.25
N ALA A 119 10.81 -10.48 -0.11
CA ALA A 119 11.84 -9.57 -0.59
C ALA A 119 11.97 -9.52 -2.12
N GLU A 120 11.40 -10.50 -2.83
CA GLU A 120 11.46 -10.60 -4.29
C GLU A 120 10.06 -10.58 -4.90
N THR A 121 9.94 -9.96 -6.06
CA THR A 121 8.75 -10.00 -6.90
C THR A 121 8.64 -11.33 -7.67
N ALA A 122 7.50 -11.59 -8.28
CA ALA A 122 7.31 -12.78 -9.12
C ALA A 122 8.29 -12.88 -10.31
N ASP A 123 8.83 -11.75 -10.74
CA ASP A 123 9.78 -11.66 -11.84
C ASP A 123 11.24 -11.81 -11.36
N GLY A 124 11.46 -12.06 -10.06
CA GLY A 124 12.78 -12.25 -9.46
C GLY A 124 13.54 -10.95 -9.15
N GLY A 125 12.90 -9.80 -9.35
CA GLY A 125 13.46 -8.51 -8.95
C GLY A 125 13.23 -8.19 -7.47
N PRO A 126 13.98 -7.26 -6.86
CA PRO A 126 13.77 -6.87 -5.49
C PRO A 126 12.42 -6.13 -5.31
N VAL A 127 11.73 -6.40 -4.22
CA VAL A 127 10.56 -5.61 -3.82
C VAL A 127 11.02 -4.18 -3.55
N GLN A 128 10.38 -3.21 -4.20
CA GLN A 128 10.65 -1.79 -4.00
C GLN A 128 9.64 -1.22 -2.99
N ASN A 129 10.14 -0.74 -1.87
CA ASN A 129 9.33 -0.08 -0.85
C ASN A 129 9.54 1.43 -0.87
N ARG A 130 8.45 2.17 -0.69
CA ARG A 130 8.51 3.62 -0.53
C ARG A 130 9.15 3.96 0.80
N VAL A 131 10.11 4.88 0.79
CA VAL A 131 10.75 5.47 1.96
C VAL A 131 10.20 6.87 2.18
N LEU A 132 9.82 7.14 3.42
CA LEU A 132 9.18 8.38 3.84
C LEU A 132 10.04 9.10 4.86
N GLY A 133 10.22 10.41 4.66
CA GLY A 133 10.67 11.33 5.69
C GLY A 133 9.47 11.82 6.50
N HIS A 134 9.68 12.10 7.78
CA HIS A 134 8.71 12.74 8.64
C HIS A 134 9.34 13.97 9.31
N GLY A 135 8.71 15.12 9.15
CA GLY A 135 9.20 16.41 9.65
C GLY A 135 8.06 17.34 10.09
N LYS A 136 8.37 18.61 10.24
CA LYS A 136 7.41 19.63 10.72
C LYS A 136 6.19 19.80 9.80
N ASP A 137 6.38 19.56 8.51
CA ASP A 137 5.34 19.71 7.49
C ASP A 137 4.61 18.39 7.21
N GLY A 138 4.83 17.37 8.06
CA GLY A 138 4.25 16.05 7.95
C GLY A 138 5.13 15.06 7.18
N TRP A 139 4.50 14.18 6.39
CA TRP A 139 5.17 13.13 5.65
C TRP A 139 5.53 13.55 4.23
N GLU A 140 6.74 13.20 3.79
CA GLU A 140 7.18 13.36 2.41
C GLU A 140 7.73 12.04 1.85
N THR A 141 7.56 11.84 0.54
CA THR A 141 8.22 10.73 -0.17
C THR A 141 9.66 11.12 -0.44
N LEU A 142 10.61 10.31 0.04
CA LEU A 142 12.02 10.46 -0.29
C LEU A 142 12.33 9.71 -1.59
N GLN A 143 12.26 8.38 -1.56
CA GLN A 143 12.54 7.53 -2.72
C GLN A 143 11.91 6.14 -2.55
N TYR A 144 12.17 5.25 -3.50
CA TYR A 144 11.90 3.82 -3.40
C TYR A 144 13.23 3.09 -3.27
N LEU A 145 13.32 2.19 -2.31
CA LEU A 145 14.50 1.36 -2.08
C LEU A 145 14.11 -0.12 -2.04
N PRO A 146 15.04 -1.01 -2.38
CA PRO A 146 14.87 -2.43 -2.12
C PRO A 146 14.45 -2.68 -0.66
N GLY A 147 13.53 -3.59 -0.47
CA GLY A 147 12.98 -3.89 0.85
C GLY A 147 12.23 -5.21 0.86
N ALA A 148 11.28 -5.33 1.77
CA ALA A 148 10.42 -6.49 1.82
C ALA A 148 8.99 -6.11 2.24
N SER A 149 8.04 -6.95 1.87
CA SER A 149 6.62 -6.82 2.25
C SER A 149 6.28 -7.87 3.29
N LEU A 150 5.58 -7.45 4.34
CA LEU A 150 5.03 -8.33 5.36
C LEU A 150 3.72 -8.96 4.87
N LEU A 151 3.72 -10.27 4.59
CA LEU A 151 2.58 -10.95 4.01
C LEU A 151 1.56 -11.38 5.07
N HIS A 152 0.29 -11.11 4.78
CA HIS A 152 -0.86 -11.49 5.62
C HIS A 152 -0.73 -11.03 7.08
N ALA A 153 -0.20 -9.82 7.27
CA ALA A 153 0.00 -9.26 8.59
C ALA A 153 -1.31 -9.20 9.39
N SER A 154 -1.27 -9.70 10.62
CA SER A 154 -2.36 -9.67 11.60
C SER A 154 -1.89 -8.90 12.83
N VAL A 155 -2.62 -7.88 13.23
CA VAL A 155 -2.31 -7.11 14.44
C VAL A 155 -2.66 -7.94 15.67
N VAL A 156 -1.68 -8.13 16.53
CA VAL A 156 -1.83 -8.85 17.81
C VAL A 156 -2.28 -7.87 18.89
N ARG A 157 -1.57 -6.74 19.03
CA ARG A 157 -1.85 -5.71 20.03
C ARG A 157 -1.16 -4.39 19.70
N VAL A 158 -1.62 -3.33 20.37
CA VAL A 158 -0.87 -2.08 20.49
C VAL A 158 0.25 -2.28 21.53
N ARG A 159 1.42 -1.73 21.26
CA ARG A 159 2.60 -1.81 22.12
C ARG A 159 2.79 -0.48 22.86
N ASP A 160 2.03 -0.30 23.94
CA ASP A 160 2.14 0.89 24.80
C ASP A 160 3.47 0.96 25.56
N ASP A 161 4.22 -0.16 25.58
CA ASP A 161 5.55 -0.31 26.16
C ASP A 161 6.69 0.04 25.19
N LYS A 162 6.38 0.44 23.94
CA LYS A 162 7.36 0.75 22.90
C LYS A 162 7.12 2.10 22.25
N SER A 163 8.19 2.65 21.72
CA SER A 163 8.20 3.90 20.96
C SER A 163 8.44 3.64 19.47
N THR A 164 8.22 4.65 18.64
CA THR A 164 8.54 4.58 17.20
C THR A 164 10.02 4.92 16.91
N GLU A 165 10.87 4.86 17.94
CA GLU A 165 12.30 5.04 17.80
C GLU A 165 12.97 3.80 17.19
N ILE A 166 14.18 3.99 16.66
CA ILE A 166 14.94 2.93 15.97
C ILE A 166 15.18 1.71 16.84
N THR A 167 15.25 1.87 18.15
CA THR A 167 15.43 0.77 19.11
C THR A 167 14.29 -0.24 19.09
N ASP A 168 13.08 0.23 18.80
CA ASP A 168 11.85 -0.58 18.89
C ASP A 168 11.28 -1.01 17.54
N VAL A 169 11.34 -0.13 16.52
CA VAL A 169 10.73 -0.38 15.21
C VAL A 169 11.75 -0.39 14.07
N ARG A 170 12.93 -0.90 14.34
CA ARG A 170 14.08 -0.91 13.43
C ARG A 170 13.83 -1.74 12.15
N LEU A 171 14.30 -1.24 11.03
CA LEU A 171 14.26 -1.93 9.74
C LEU A 171 15.05 -3.24 9.75
N SER A 172 16.11 -3.33 10.55
CA SER A 172 16.94 -4.53 10.69
C SER A 172 16.18 -5.77 11.18
N GLN A 173 14.95 -5.65 11.71
CA GLN A 173 14.07 -6.80 11.95
C GLN A 173 13.85 -7.64 10.69
N LEU A 174 13.89 -7.03 9.48
CA LEU A 174 13.76 -7.74 8.21
C LEU A 174 14.96 -8.61 7.91
N THR A 175 16.20 -8.14 8.17
CA THR A 175 17.44 -8.90 7.90
C THR A 175 17.55 -10.16 8.72
N GLU A 176 16.89 -10.22 9.86
CA GLU A 176 16.81 -11.44 10.67
C GLU A 176 15.98 -12.56 10.00
N ARG A 177 15.25 -12.23 8.92
CA ARG A 177 14.29 -13.10 8.26
C ARG A 177 14.56 -13.34 6.79
N CYS A 178 15.06 -12.33 6.08
CA CYS A 178 15.34 -12.43 4.65
C CYS A 178 16.51 -11.53 4.27
N TYR A 179 17.18 -11.89 3.19
CA TYR A 179 18.17 -11.02 2.57
C TYR A 179 17.44 -9.91 1.82
N VAL A 180 17.84 -8.66 2.06
CA VAL A 180 17.37 -7.49 1.32
C VAL A 180 18.60 -6.71 0.85
N GLU A 181 18.69 -6.53 -0.45
CA GLU A 181 19.75 -5.73 -1.05
C GLU A 181 19.62 -4.26 -0.62
N SER A 182 20.75 -3.63 -0.27
CA SER A 182 20.83 -2.19 0.01
C SER A 182 19.99 -1.66 1.19
N LEU A 183 19.77 -2.48 2.24
CA LEU A 183 19.12 -1.97 3.46
C LEU A 183 19.87 -0.80 4.10
N ASP A 184 21.18 -0.74 3.94
CA ASP A 184 22.06 0.29 4.51
C ASP A 184 22.18 1.54 3.62
N ALA A 185 21.52 1.58 2.45
CA ALA A 185 21.53 2.74 1.59
C ALA A 185 20.82 3.93 2.28
N GLU A 186 21.47 5.08 2.33
CA GLU A 186 20.82 6.30 2.82
C GLU A 186 19.69 6.73 1.88
N ALA A 187 18.57 7.15 2.47
CA ALA A 187 17.41 7.61 1.71
C ALA A 187 17.53 9.10 1.41
N GLU A 188 17.86 9.42 0.18
CA GLU A 188 17.88 10.81 -0.32
C GLU A 188 16.60 11.13 -1.08
N LYS A 189 16.18 12.39 -1.04
CA LYS A 189 15.06 12.86 -1.84
C LYS A 189 15.47 12.92 -3.31
N VAL A 190 14.88 12.03 -4.12
CA VAL A 190 15.09 12.04 -5.56
C VAL A 190 14.10 13.01 -6.21
N GLU A 191 14.62 14.10 -6.78
CA GLU A 191 13.81 15.00 -7.60
C GLU A 191 13.59 14.40 -8.98
N LEU A 192 12.34 14.07 -9.27
CA LEU A 192 11.93 13.54 -10.56
C LEU A 192 11.20 14.63 -11.37
N PRO A 193 11.38 14.67 -12.71
CA PRO A 193 10.66 15.60 -13.57
C PRO A 193 9.15 15.51 -13.40
N ALA A 194 8.46 16.64 -13.53
CA ALA A 194 7.00 16.67 -13.49
C ALA A 194 6.40 15.93 -14.69
N SER A 195 5.34 15.17 -14.45
CA SER A 195 4.59 14.50 -15.51
C SER A 195 3.73 15.48 -16.29
N GLU A 196 3.54 15.22 -17.58
CA GLU A 196 2.67 15.98 -18.48
C GLU A 196 1.40 15.21 -18.78
N VAL A 197 0.23 15.80 -18.48
CA VAL A 197 -1.08 15.21 -18.85
C VAL A 197 -1.32 15.44 -20.33
N ILE A 198 -1.38 14.35 -21.12
CA ILE A 198 -1.62 14.41 -22.58
C ILE A 198 -3.09 14.24 -22.94
N ARG A 199 -3.88 13.58 -22.08
CA ARG A 199 -5.32 13.38 -22.28
C ARG A 199 -6.02 13.22 -20.94
N ARG A 200 -7.16 13.90 -20.78
CA ARG A 200 -8.02 13.75 -19.61
C ARG A 200 -9.47 13.82 -20.05
N GLU A 201 -10.24 12.79 -19.71
CA GLU A 201 -11.66 12.72 -19.99
C GLU A 201 -12.44 12.25 -18.77
N VAL A 202 -13.58 12.87 -18.56
CA VAL A 202 -14.51 12.53 -17.47
C VAL A 202 -15.87 12.22 -18.09
N TYR A 203 -16.43 11.09 -17.72
CA TYR A 203 -17.74 10.64 -18.14
C TYR A 203 -18.67 10.52 -16.96
N THR A 204 -19.89 10.99 -17.11
CA THR A 204 -20.92 10.90 -16.10
C THR A 204 -22.14 10.14 -16.60
N LYS A 205 -22.83 9.47 -15.69
CA LYS A 205 -24.11 8.82 -15.96
C LYS A 205 -25.03 8.99 -14.75
N LYS A 206 -26.18 9.62 -14.96
CA LYS A 206 -27.22 9.76 -13.94
C LYS A 206 -28.01 8.46 -13.81
N ALA A 207 -28.18 7.98 -12.58
CA ALA A 207 -29.00 6.82 -12.26
C ALA A 207 -29.79 7.12 -10.99
N LYS A 208 -31.06 7.50 -11.14
CA LYS A 208 -31.94 8.01 -10.05
C LYS A 208 -31.26 9.19 -9.36
N ASP A 209 -31.07 9.10 -8.04
CA ASP A 209 -30.46 10.15 -7.21
C ASP A 209 -28.93 10.10 -7.15
N LYS A 210 -28.29 9.23 -7.91
CA LYS A 210 -26.84 9.02 -7.91
C LYS A 210 -26.23 9.36 -9.26
N VAL A 211 -25.03 9.93 -9.23
CA VAL A 211 -24.21 10.16 -10.41
C VAL A 211 -23.04 9.19 -10.38
N ALA A 212 -22.94 8.36 -11.38
CA ALA A 212 -21.76 7.54 -11.63
C ALA A 212 -20.75 8.36 -12.42
N VAL A 213 -19.46 8.24 -12.05
CA VAL A 213 -18.36 8.99 -12.68
C VAL A 213 -17.28 8.01 -13.11
N ARG A 214 -16.80 8.18 -14.35
CA ARG A 214 -15.62 7.49 -14.89
C ARG A 214 -14.63 8.50 -15.40
N LYS A 215 -13.35 8.25 -15.17
CA LYS A 215 -12.28 9.15 -15.56
C LYS A 215 -11.17 8.37 -16.26
N LEU A 216 -10.75 8.87 -17.40
CA LEU A 216 -9.52 8.44 -18.06
C LEU A 216 -8.50 9.57 -17.98
N VAL A 217 -7.26 9.23 -17.66
CA VAL A 217 -6.11 10.13 -17.72
C VAL A 217 -4.98 9.39 -18.40
N ALA A 218 -4.39 10.00 -19.41
CA ALA A 218 -3.13 9.57 -19.99
C ALA A 218 -2.08 10.67 -19.80
N TRP A 219 -0.89 10.29 -19.40
CA TRP A 219 0.19 11.25 -19.19
C TRP A 219 1.55 10.68 -19.61
N LYS A 220 2.44 11.59 -19.99
CA LYS A 220 3.86 11.31 -20.13
C LYS A 220 4.51 11.49 -18.76
N THR A 221 5.29 10.52 -18.32
CA THR A 221 5.89 10.58 -16.98
C THR A 221 7.04 11.55 -16.89
N ASN A 222 7.81 11.71 -17.97
CA ASN A 222 9.08 12.45 -18.05
C ASN A 222 10.15 11.96 -17.07
N LYS A 223 10.00 10.75 -16.54
CA LYS A 223 10.85 10.17 -15.49
C LYS A 223 11.68 8.99 -15.98
N GLU A 224 11.36 8.47 -17.14
CA GLU A 224 12.01 7.32 -17.77
C GLU A 224 13.52 7.54 -18.04
N GLU A 225 13.92 8.79 -18.25
CA GLU A 225 15.33 9.15 -18.46
C GLU A 225 16.13 9.19 -17.15
N THR A 226 15.44 9.43 -16.02
CA THR A 226 16.06 9.54 -14.70
C THR A 226 15.99 8.23 -13.92
N SER A 227 14.93 7.45 -14.14
CA SER A 227 14.69 6.20 -13.44
C SER A 227 14.08 5.17 -14.40
N ALA A 228 14.77 4.04 -14.59
CA ALA A 228 14.34 2.95 -15.44
C ALA A 228 13.03 2.26 -14.97
N ASP A 229 12.66 2.46 -13.70
CA ASP A 229 11.42 1.90 -13.13
C ASP A 229 10.16 2.67 -13.55
N HIS A 230 10.33 3.83 -14.19
CA HIS A 230 9.21 4.64 -14.64
C HIS A 230 8.94 4.40 -16.13
N PRO A 231 7.72 3.99 -16.50
CA PRO A 231 7.32 3.89 -17.91
C PRO A 231 7.22 5.28 -18.53
N ALA A 232 7.50 5.41 -19.82
CA ALA A 232 7.41 6.68 -20.53
C ALA A 232 5.98 7.26 -20.53
N TYR A 233 4.98 6.41 -20.73
CA TYR A 233 3.57 6.80 -20.74
C TYR A 233 2.72 5.88 -19.89
N VAL A 234 1.73 6.48 -19.20
CA VAL A 234 0.75 5.77 -18.38
C VAL A 234 -0.65 6.18 -18.77
N VAL A 235 -1.53 5.19 -18.92
CA VAL A 235 -2.97 5.37 -19.12
C VAL A 235 -3.71 4.79 -17.92
N HIS A 236 -4.49 5.63 -17.25
CA HIS A 236 -5.23 5.26 -16.05
C HIS A 236 -6.70 5.49 -16.22
N PHE A 237 -7.49 4.45 -16.09
CA PHE A 237 -8.93 4.50 -16.06
C PHE A 237 -9.45 4.24 -14.65
N THR A 238 -10.37 5.08 -14.19
CA THR A 238 -10.96 4.98 -12.85
C THR A 238 -12.48 5.01 -12.92
N ASP A 239 -13.14 4.11 -12.21
CA ASP A 239 -14.59 4.06 -12.04
C ASP A 239 -14.93 4.41 -10.57
N TYR A 240 -15.56 5.57 -10.37
CA TYR A 240 -16.03 6.10 -9.10
C TYR A 240 -17.54 5.84 -8.89
N SER A 241 -18.14 4.91 -9.63
CA SER A 241 -19.57 4.67 -9.54
C SER A 241 -20.00 4.32 -8.11
N PRO A 242 -21.07 4.95 -7.58
CA PRO A 242 -21.59 4.66 -6.26
C PRO A 242 -22.13 3.23 -6.16
N ALA A 243 -22.29 2.73 -4.93
CA ALA A 243 -22.79 1.40 -4.63
C ALA A 243 -21.85 0.24 -5.02
N ARG A 244 -20.56 0.50 -5.14
CA ARG A 244 -19.53 -0.54 -5.26
C ARG A 244 -19.09 -0.99 -3.88
N LYS A 245 -18.70 -2.28 -3.77
CA LYS A 245 -18.06 -2.81 -2.57
C LYS A 245 -16.70 -2.14 -2.33
N ASP A 246 -15.92 -1.98 -3.40
CA ASP A 246 -14.68 -1.24 -3.39
C ASP A 246 -14.95 0.20 -3.86
N PRO A 247 -14.49 1.22 -3.13
CA PRO A 247 -14.81 2.63 -3.41
C PRO A 247 -14.24 3.10 -4.76
N ILE A 248 -13.16 2.50 -5.23
CA ILE A 248 -12.51 2.82 -6.51
C ILE A 248 -12.17 1.53 -7.24
N LYS A 249 -12.63 1.39 -8.49
CA LYS A 249 -12.07 0.44 -9.44
C LYS A 249 -11.16 1.19 -10.40
N HIS A 250 -9.94 0.74 -10.55
CA HIS A 250 -9.01 1.34 -11.50
C HIS A 250 -8.34 0.28 -12.38
N GLU A 251 -7.89 0.71 -13.53
CA GLU A 251 -7.10 -0.05 -14.47
C GLU A 251 -5.97 0.84 -14.97
N VAL A 252 -4.74 0.33 -14.93
CA VAL A 252 -3.54 1.04 -15.37
C VAL A 252 -2.89 0.26 -16.50
N ARG A 253 -2.48 0.96 -17.54
CA ARG A 253 -1.69 0.44 -18.65
C ARG A 253 -0.49 1.36 -18.88
N ILE A 254 0.60 0.78 -19.31
CA ILE A 254 1.82 1.51 -19.68
C ILE A 254 2.04 1.42 -21.19
N ALA A 255 2.71 2.42 -21.73
CA ALA A 255 3.06 2.44 -23.15
C ALA A 255 4.46 3.05 -23.36
N PRO A 256 5.20 2.59 -24.37
CA PRO A 256 6.53 3.11 -24.68
C PRO A 256 6.49 4.47 -25.39
N ASP A 257 5.43 4.77 -26.09
CA ASP A 257 5.27 5.97 -26.91
C ASP A 257 3.83 6.52 -26.86
N ARG A 258 3.66 7.74 -27.36
CA ARG A 258 2.40 8.47 -27.35
C ARG A 258 1.31 7.77 -28.17
N GLU A 259 1.65 7.24 -29.34
CA GLU A 259 0.69 6.57 -30.24
C GLU A 259 0.11 5.33 -29.58
N SER A 260 0.96 4.53 -28.94
CA SER A 260 0.54 3.36 -28.17
C SER A 260 -0.32 3.74 -26.97
N ALA A 261 0.01 4.83 -26.26
CA ALA A 261 -0.80 5.32 -25.15
C ALA A 261 -2.19 5.76 -25.59
N GLU A 262 -2.31 6.45 -26.73
CA GLU A 262 -3.59 6.88 -27.30
C GLU A 262 -4.45 5.69 -27.75
N LYS A 263 -3.86 4.67 -28.41
CA LYS A 263 -4.55 3.42 -28.75
C LYS A 263 -5.08 2.68 -27.52
N ILE A 264 -4.29 2.62 -26.46
CA ILE A 264 -4.71 2.03 -25.19
C ILE A 264 -5.85 2.83 -24.59
N ALA A 265 -5.78 4.16 -24.59
CA ALA A 265 -6.82 5.03 -24.07
C ALA A 265 -8.16 4.82 -24.80
N GLU A 266 -8.14 4.77 -26.14
CA GLU A 266 -9.34 4.47 -26.94
C GLU A 266 -9.91 3.08 -26.58
N ALA A 267 -9.09 2.05 -26.55
CA ALA A 267 -9.55 0.70 -26.20
C ALA A 267 -10.18 0.64 -24.80
N MET A 268 -9.61 1.36 -23.83
CA MET A 268 -10.16 1.46 -22.48
C MET A 268 -11.52 2.19 -22.47
N LEU A 269 -11.68 3.25 -23.25
CA LEU A 269 -12.95 3.96 -23.37
C LEU A 269 -14.01 3.09 -24.04
N GLU A 270 -13.71 2.45 -25.16
CA GLU A 270 -14.63 1.53 -25.85
C GLU A 270 -15.11 0.39 -24.94
N ALA A 271 -14.20 -0.18 -24.15
CA ALA A 271 -14.54 -1.26 -23.22
C ALA A 271 -15.43 -0.80 -22.07
N ASN A 272 -15.21 0.41 -21.57
CA ASN A 272 -15.79 0.88 -20.32
C ASN A 272 -16.88 1.94 -20.50
N VAL A 273 -16.82 2.83 -21.52
CA VAL A 273 -17.77 3.93 -21.72
C VAL A 273 -18.79 3.53 -22.78
N LYS A 274 -19.84 2.81 -22.36
CA LYS A 274 -20.92 2.34 -23.24
C LYS A 274 -22.07 3.35 -23.30
N LYS A 275 -23.10 3.04 -24.07
CA LYS A 275 -24.30 3.89 -24.26
C LYS A 275 -24.85 4.45 -22.94
N GLY A 276 -25.16 5.73 -22.95
CA GLY A 276 -25.76 6.45 -21.80
C GLY A 276 -24.75 7.11 -20.84
N TRP A 277 -23.48 7.15 -21.22
CA TRP A 277 -22.47 8.01 -20.59
C TRP A 277 -22.33 9.30 -21.38
N GLU A 278 -22.20 10.42 -20.67
CA GLU A 278 -22.01 11.76 -21.23
C GLU A 278 -20.61 12.25 -20.87
N ASN A 279 -19.88 12.78 -21.83
CA ASN A 279 -18.59 13.41 -21.58
C ASN A 279 -18.83 14.72 -20.81
N ALA A 280 -18.18 14.89 -19.68
CA ALA A 280 -18.33 16.04 -18.78
C ALA A 280 -17.03 16.89 -18.67
N GLY A 281 -16.02 16.63 -19.54
CA GLY A 281 -14.78 17.40 -19.59
C GLY A 281 -13.51 16.58 -19.68
#